data_97e6103044c3e500b2d87f0e350e6a6b
#
_entry.id   97e6103044c3e500b2d87f0e350e6a6b
#
_cell.length_a   1.000
_cell.length_b   1.000
_cell.length_c   1.000
_cell.angle_alpha   90.00
_cell.angle_beta   90.00
_cell.angle_gamma   90.00
#
_symmetry.space_group_name_H-M   'P 1'
#
loop_
_entity.id
_entity.type
_entity.pdbx_description
1 polymer ?
#
loop_
_entity_poly.entity_id
_entity_poly.type
_entity_poly.pdbx_seq_one_letter_code
_entity_poly.pdbx_strand_id
1 'polypeptide(L)'
;EIEEKGNEKAKFPKGFVVVVLVGLIVFGVGNSLVIIPTGYTGVKSTFGQIDETTIQNGANWKIPFIQKIEKVNNKQQDIVFDGQIWSETSERTALYYDGITVTYQINPEMSAWIYANVSNYKENLVTQTLVASAIKTSSKSLTSTDATNRGIVEPLSMQNIQKALDEKYGEDVVIINKVVIANTDFEDSYNQAIAEKQTAQLAYEQQQIENQKKIEAAEADAKVKTTQAQGEADAAVIKAQGEADANKLLNDSLTNKILQQMYLEKWDGALPKVSLSDGTDTIVDIGDLSSTTEVQSNE
;
A
#
# COMPACT_ATOMS: atom_id res chain seq x y z
N GLU A 1 -67.86 -66.48 54.34
CA GLU A 1 -68.40 -65.85 53.14
C GLU A 1 -67.44 -64.75 52.71
N ILE A 2 -66.71 -64.99 51.64
CA ILE A 2 -65.85 -63.98 50.99
C ILE A 2 -66.52 -63.66 49.67
N GLU A 3 -67.15 -62.49 49.61
CA GLU A 3 -67.72 -61.95 48.37
C GLU A 3 -66.56 -61.58 47.35
N GLU A 4 -66.58 -62.30 46.23
CA GLU A 4 -65.79 -62.09 45.07
C GLU A 4 -66.30 -60.84 44.31
N LYS A 5 -65.66 -59.68 44.51
CA LYS A 5 -65.96 -58.45 43.73
C LYS A 5 -65.52 -58.64 42.28
N GLY A 6 -66.50 -58.93 41.43
CA GLY A 6 -66.31 -59.01 39.98
C GLY A 6 -65.68 -57.77 39.38
N ASN A 7 -64.61 -58.05 38.66
CA ASN A 7 -63.88 -57.05 37.87
C ASN A 7 -64.73 -56.59 36.66
N GLU A 8 -65.57 -55.58 36.84
CA GLU A 8 -66.29 -54.88 35.75
C GLU A 8 -65.29 -54.22 34.86
N LYS A 9 -64.94 -54.85 33.75
CA LYS A 9 -64.22 -54.19 32.65
C LYS A 9 -65.12 -53.12 32.08
N ALA A 10 -64.75 -51.84 32.30
CA ALA A 10 -65.44 -50.71 31.72
C ALA A 10 -65.52 -50.87 30.19
N LYS A 11 -66.70 -51.19 29.67
CA LYS A 11 -66.98 -51.20 28.21
C LYS A 11 -67.16 -49.78 27.72
N PHE A 12 -66.12 -49.18 27.17
CA PHE A 12 -66.23 -47.90 26.48
C PHE A 12 -67.26 -48.03 25.32
N PRO A 13 -68.21 -47.08 25.17
CA PRO A 13 -69.18 -47.14 24.06
C PRO A 13 -68.42 -47.09 22.73
N LYS A 14 -68.73 -47.97 21.76
CA LYS A 14 -68.08 -48.09 20.46
C LYS A 14 -67.99 -46.76 19.73
N GLY A 15 -69.00 -45.84 19.89
CA GLY A 15 -69.00 -44.53 19.35
C GLY A 15 -67.88 -43.62 19.90
N PHE A 16 -67.58 -43.70 21.21
CA PHE A 16 -66.50 -42.96 21.84
C PHE A 16 -65.11 -43.41 21.31
N VAL A 17 -64.89 -44.67 21.07
CA VAL A 17 -63.67 -45.23 20.50
C VAL A 17 -63.49 -44.74 19.06
N VAL A 18 -64.56 -44.65 18.27
CA VAL A 18 -64.52 -44.14 16.91
C VAL A 18 -64.19 -42.61 16.86
N VAL A 19 -64.80 -41.83 17.74
CA VAL A 19 -64.52 -40.38 17.85
C VAL A 19 -63.06 -40.12 18.23
N VAL A 20 -62.51 -40.89 19.19
CA VAL A 20 -61.12 -40.80 19.60
C VAL A 20 -60.18 -41.19 18.45
N LEU A 21 -60.50 -42.25 17.70
CA LEU A 21 -59.69 -42.67 16.54
C LEU A 21 -59.71 -41.60 15.43
N VAL A 22 -60.87 -41.04 15.12
CA VAL A 22 -60.99 -39.97 14.12
C VAL A 22 -60.23 -38.73 14.58
N GLY A 23 -60.35 -38.35 15.86
CA GLY A 23 -59.56 -37.25 16.45
C GLY A 23 -58.06 -37.47 16.35
N LEU A 24 -57.56 -38.66 16.63
CA LEU A 24 -56.15 -39.05 16.47
C LEU A 24 -55.68 -38.99 15.01
N ILE A 25 -56.52 -39.40 14.06
CA ILE A 25 -56.21 -39.35 12.64
C ILE A 25 -56.14 -37.89 12.17
N VAL A 26 -57.11 -37.05 12.52
CA VAL A 26 -57.12 -35.63 12.17
C VAL A 26 -55.93 -34.91 12.78
N PHE A 27 -55.62 -35.16 14.06
CA PHE A 27 -54.46 -34.63 14.73
C PHE A 27 -53.15 -35.12 14.09
N GLY A 28 -53.07 -36.38 13.71
CA GLY A 28 -51.95 -36.98 13.00
C GLY A 28 -51.69 -36.30 11.63
N VAL A 29 -52.75 -36.14 10.83
CA VAL A 29 -52.67 -35.51 9.50
C VAL A 29 -52.22 -34.05 9.64
N GLY A 30 -52.74 -33.30 10.60
CA GLY A 30 -52.34 -31.90 10.83
C GLY A 30 -50.86 -31.73 11.19
N ASN A 31 -50.27 -32.70 11.91
CA ASN A 31 -48.87 -32.72 12.30
C ASN A 31 -47.93 -33.39 11.27
N SER A 32 -48.47 -33.92 10.19
CA SER A 32 -47.68 -34.61 9.14
C SER A 32 -47.03 -33.66 8.14
N LEU A 33 -47.57 -32.48 7.97
CA LEU A 33 -47.06 -31.50 6.98
C LEU A 33 -45.94 -30.64 7.59
N VAL A 34 -44.77 -30.62 6.90
CA VAL A 34 -43.65 -29.76 7.25
C VAL A 34 -43.29 -28.93 6.02
N ILE A 35 -43.29 -27.63 6.19
CA ILE A 35 -42.86 -26.68 5.14
C ILE A 35 -41.41 -26.30 5.37
N ILE A 36 -40.56 -26.59 4.39
CA ILE A 36 -39.14 -26.22 4.39
C ILE A 36 -38.98 -24.95 3.49
N PRO A 37 -38.53 -23.82 4.07
CA PRO A 37 -38.41 -22.60 3.33
C PRO A 37 -37.25 -22.65 2.31
N THR A 38 -37.27 -21.78 1.31
CA THR A 38 -36.18 -21.63 0.33
C THR A 38 -34.87 -21.29 1.02
N GLY A 39 -33.78 -21.96 0.60
CA GLY A 39 -32.45 -21.82 1.19
C GLY A 39 -32.23 -22.68 2.44
N TYR A 40 -33.16 -23.60 2.71
CA TYR A 40 -33.04 -24.64 3.73
C TYR A 40 -33.29 -26.00 3.11
N THR A 41 -32.66 -27.00 3.67
CA THR A 41 -32.95 -28.42 3.40
C THR A 41 -33.43 -29.14 4.66
N GLY A 42 -34.17 -30.19 4.49
CA GLY A 42 -34.66 -31.01 5.56
C GLY A 42 -33.81 -32.25 5.75
N VAL A 43 -33.45 -32.55 6.98
CA VAL A 43 -32.85 -33.82 7.38
C VAL A 43 -33.90 -34.62 8.14
N LYS A 44 -34.31 -35.77 7.58
CA LYS A 44 -35.31 -36.61 8.16
C LYS A 44 -34.65 -37.68 9.02
N SER A 45 -35.19 -37.88 10.20
CA SER A 45 -34.83 -39.01 11.08
C SER A 45 -36.04 -39.84 11.39
N THR A 46 -35.90 -41.17 11.34
CA THR A 46 -36.93 -42.16 11.64
C THR A 46 -36.49 -42.96 12.85
N PHE A 47 -37.20 -42.85 13.97
CA PHE A 47 -36.79 -43.44 15.27
C PHE A 47 -35.37 -43.08 15.71
N GLY A 48 -34.89 -41.88 15.35
CA GLY A 48 -33.54 -41.41 15.67
C GLY A 48 -32.46 -41.79 14.64
N GLN A 49 -32.77 -42.66 13.69
CA GLN A 49 -31.88 -42.94 12.56
C GLN A 49 -32.03 -41.85 11.52
N ILE A 50 -30.93 -41.25 11.12
CA ILE A 50 -30.92 -40.19 10.09
C ILE A 50 -30.94 -40.83 8.72
N ASP A 51 -31.85 -40.35 7.84
CA ASP A 51 -31.88 -40.75 6.45
C ASP A 51 -30.72 -40.11 5.71
N GLU A 52 -30.01 -40.84 4.86
CA GLU A 52 -28.87 -40.35 4.11
C GLU A 52 -29.25 -39.29 3.05
N THR A 53 -30.50 -39.27 2.65
CA THR A 53 -30.99 -38.33 1.62
C THR A 53 -31.54 -37.04 2.22
N THR A 54 -31.12 -35.93 1.66
CA THR A 54 -31.59 -34.58 2.04
C THR A 54 -32.95 -34.31 1.40
N ILE A 55 -33.88 -33.76 2.17
CA ILE A 55 -35.19 -33.34 1.67
C ILE A 55 -35.10 -31.91 1.13
N GLN A 56 -35.59 -31.69 -0.07
CA GLN A 56 -35.62 -30.37 -0.73
C GLN A 56 -36.64 -29.41 -0.08
N ASN A 57 -36.48 -28.12 -0.31
CA ASN A 57 -37.43 -27.10 0.10
C ASN A 57 -38.83 -27.33 -0.48
N GLY A 58 -39.84 -26.89 0.22
CA GLY A 58 -41.24 -27.04 -0.17
C GLY A 58 -42.08 -27.75 0.90
N ALA A 59 -43.25 -28.23 0.52
CA ALA A 59 -44.16 -28.98 1.38
C ALA A 59 -43.76 -30.46 1.41
N ASN A 60 -43.45 -30.99 2.59
CA ASN A 60 -43.00 -32.35 2.80
C ASN A 60 -43.84 -33.04 3.85
N TRP A 61 -43.99 -34.36 3.72
CA TRP A 61 -44.76 -35.18 4.66
C TRP A 61 -43.86 -35.96 5.59
N LYS A 62 -44.24 -36.03 6.86
CA LYS A 62 -43.59 -36.89 7.86
C LYS A 62 -44.65 -37.72 8.58
N ILE A 63 -44.27 -38.86 9.09
CA ILE A 63 -45.13 -39.67 9.96
C ILE A 63 -45.02 -39.09 11.39
N PRO A 64 -46.11 -38.54 11.97
CA PRO A 64 -46.09 -38.00 13.34
C PRO A 64 -45.60 -39.03 14.32
N PHE A 65 -44.91 -38.58 15.37
CA PHE A 65 -44.33 -39.36 16.46
C PHE A 65 -43.18 -40.30 16.06
N ILE A 66 -43.05 -40.70 14.81
CA ILE A 66 -42.03 -41.63 14.31
C ILE A 66 -40.89 -40.87 13.63
N GLN A 67 -41.25 -39.86 12.82
CA GLN A 67 -40.32 -39.09 12.01
C GLN A 67 -40.17 -37.67 12.50
N LYS A 68 -38.94 -37.19 12.52
CA LYS A 68 -38.56 -35.82 12.79
C LYS A 68 -37.84 -35.23 11.55
N ILE A 69 -38.18 -34.01 11.17
CA ILE A 69 -37.48 -33.28 10.11
C ILE A 69 -36.81 -32.04 10.74
N GLU A 70 -35.50 -32.00 10.69
CA GLU A 70 -34.71 -30.84 11.09
C GLU A 70 -34.34 -30.02 9.86
N LYS A 71 -34.28 -28.72 10.03
CA LYS A 71 -33.97 -27.79 8.92
C LYS A 71 -32.52 -27.33 9.03
N VAL A 72 -31.74 -27.55 7.97
CA VAL A 72 -30.36 -27.09 7.84
C VAL A 72 -30.36 -25.84 6.97
N ASN A 73 -29.67 -24.81 7.42
CA ASN A 73 -29.52 -23.55 6.69
C ASN A 73 -28.40 -23.70 5.65
N ASN A 74 -28.78 -23.61 4.36
CA ASN A 74 -27.83 -23.67 3.23
C ASN A 74 -27.56 -22.30 2.59
N LYS A 75 -28.09 -21.23 3.18
CA LYS A 75 -27.75 -19.87 2.76
C LYS A 75 -26.33 -19.53 3.16
N GLN A 76 -25.78 -18.49 2.53
CA GLN A 76 -24.52 -17.92 2.98
C GLN A 76 -24.64 -17.44 4.43
N GLN A 77 -23.65 -17.80 5.23
CA GLN A 77 -23.55 -17.47 6.65
C GLN A 77 -22.18 -16.89 6.92
N ASP A 78 -22.13 -15.87 7.77
CA ASP A 78 -20.89 -15.26 8.20
C ASP A 78 -20.55 -15.73 9.61
N ILE A 79 -19.29 -16.14 9.81
CA ILE A 79 -18.70 -16.34 11.13
C ILE A 79 -17.62 -15.30 11.32
N VAL A 80 -17.71 -14.57 12.42
CA VAL A 80 -16.69 -13.59 12.82
C VAL A 80 -15.85 -14.22 13.92
N PHE A 81 -14.55 -14.19 13.73
CA PHE A 81 -13.57 -14.62 14.71
C PHE A 81 -12.87 -13.37 15.26
N ASP A 82 -13.18 -13.06 16.51
CA ASP A 82 -12.55 -11.98 17.24
C ASP A 82 -11.22 -12.41 17.84
N GLY A 83 -10.28 -11.50 17.91
CA GLY A 83 -8.96 -11.72 18.49
C GLY A 83 -7.86 -11.91 17.46
N GLN A 84 -6.66 -11.66 17.92
CA GLN A 84 -5.45 -11.65 17.08
C GLN A 84 -4.98 -13.08 16.77
N ILE A 85 -4.78 -13.36 15.51
CA ILE A 85 -4.12 -14.57 15.03
C ILE A 85 -2.67 -14.22 14.67
N TRP A 86 -1.77 -14.52 15.59
CA TRP A 86 -0.34 -14.33 15.37
C TRP A 86 0.22 -15.33 14.37
N SER A 87 1.00 -14.86 13.42
CA SER A 87 1.64 -15.64 12.37
C SER A 87 3.03 -15.10 12.05
N GLU A 88 3.72 -15.81 11.14
CA GLU A 88 5.01 -15.42 10.60
C GLU A 88 4.93 -15.42 9.07
N THR A 89 5.69 -14.55 8.44
CA THR A 89 5.90 -14.54 7.00
C THR A 89 7.01 -15.52 6.58
N SER A 90 7.22 -15.70 5.27
CA SER A 90 8.35 -16.45 4.73
C SER A 90 9.70 -15.85 5.14
N GLU A 91 9.74 -14.56 5.44
CA GLU A 91 10.90 -13.80 5.91
C GLU A 91 11.09 -13.87 7.43
N ARG A 92 10.27 -14.67 8.13
CA ARG A 92 10.23 -14.80 9.60
C ARG A 92 9.86 -13.51 10.32
N THR A 93 9.15 -12.62 9.66
CA THR A 93 8.59 -11.42 10.28
C THR A 93 7.30 -11.79 10.99
N ALA A 94 7.20 -11.47 12.27
CA ALA A 94 6.00 -11.67 13.07
C ALA A 94 4.95 -10.62 12.73
N LEU A 95 3.72 -11.08 12.49
CA LEU A 95 2.55 -10.23 12.24
C LEU A 95 1.30 -10.87 12.85
N TYR A 96 0.23 -10.09 12.98
CA TYR A 96 -1.06 -10.61 13.39
C TYR A 96 -2.17 -10.18 12.43
N TYR A 97 -3.20 -11.00 12.38
CA TYR A 97 -4.46 -10.75 11.70
C TYR A 97 -5.57 -10.66 12.74
N ASP A 98 -6.46 -9.69 12.61
CA ASP A 98 -7.56 -9.47 13.55
C ASP A 98 -8.88 -9.21 12.82
N GLY A 99 -10.00 -9.54 13.45
CA GLY A 99 -11.34 -9.36 12.89
C GLY A 99 -11.57 -10.17 11.62
N ILE A 100 -11.39 -11.48 11.68
CA ILE A 100 -11.52 -12.37 10.53
C ILE A 100 -12.98 -12.78 10.37
N THR A 101 -13.54 -12.48 9.20
CA THR A 101 -14.88 -12.92 8.81
C THR A 101 -14.79 -13.96 7.71
N VAL A 102 -15.39 -15.12 7.92
CA VAL A 102 -15.48 -16.19 6.92
C VAL A 102 -16.93 -16.36 6.52
N THR A 103 -17.22 -16.10 5.25
CA THR A 103 -18.53 -16.36 4.63
C THR A 103 -18.51 -17.75 4.02
N TYR A 104 -19.39 -18.61 4.46
CA TYR A 104 -19.51 -19.98 3.98
C TYR A 104 -20.97 -20.38 3.73
N GLN A 105 -21.15 -21.47 3.01
CA GLN A 105 -22.44 -22.12 2.84
C GLN A 105 -22.29 -23.64 2.89
N ILE A 106 -23.36 -24.30 3.35
CA ILE A 106 -23.44 -25.75 3.39
C ILE A 106 -24.02 -26.24 2.06
N ASN A 107 -23.40 -27.23 1.44
CA ASN A 107 -23.94 -27.86 0.26
C ASN A 107 -25.29 -28.53 0.60
N PRO A 108 -26.39 -28.19 -0.11
CA PRO A 108 -27.71 -28.74 0.15
C PRO A 108 -27.74 -30.27 0.14
N GLU A 109 -27.00 -30.91 -0.74
CA GLU A 109 -26.98 -32.39 -0.86
C GLU A 109 -26.29 -33.07 0.35
N MET A 110 -25.35 -32.36 0.98
CA MET A 110 -24.56 -32.86 2.09
C MET A 110 -25.16 -32.54 3.48
N SER A 111 -26.31 -31.88 3.53
CA SER A 111 -26.92 -31.45 4.79
C SER A 111 -27.26 -32.62 5.72
N ALA A 112 -27.69 -33.74 5.19
CA ALA A 112 -27.99 -34.96 6.00
C ALA A 112 -26.69 -35.54 6.59
N TRP A 113 -25.63 -35.59 5.80
CA TRP A 113 -24.32 -36.06 6.24
C TRP A 113 -23.75 -35.17 7.35
N ILE A 114 -23.79 -33.84 7.17
CA ILE A 114 -23.30 -32.86 8.16
C ILE A 114 -24.06 -33.04 9.47
N TYR A 115 -25.39 -33.10 9.40
CA TYR A 115 -26.23 -33.25 10.59
C TYR A 115 -25.96 -34.55 11.34
N ALA A 116 -25.63 -35.63 10.61
CA ALA A 116 -25.33 -36.94 11.18
C ALA A 116 -23.92 -37.01 11.79
N ASN A 117 -22.93 -36.39 11.16
CA ASN A 117 -21.53 -36.64 11.48
C ASN A 117 -20.85 -35.49 12.24
N VAL A 118 -21.41 -34.26 12.20
CA VAL A 118 -20.82 -33.10 12.85
C VAL A 118 -21.66 -32.69 14.05
N SER A 119 -21.13 -32.93 15.24
CA SER A 119 -21.80 -32.53 16.49
C SER A 119 -21.84 -30.99 16.57
N ASN A 120 -23.04 -30.46 16.89
CA ASN A 120 -23.28 -29.02 16.93
C ASN A 120 -22.70 -28.28 15.71
N TYR A 121 -23.08 -28.77 14.50
CA TYR A 121 -22.49 -28.30 13.22
C TYR A 121 -22.53 -26.79 13.06
N LYS A 122 -23.48 -26.09 13.68
CA LYS A 122 -23.59 -24.63 13.60
C LYS A 122 -22.36 -23.88 14.16
N GLU A 123 -21.69 -24.46 15.13
CA GLU A 123 -20.51 -23.90 15.80
C GLU A 123 -19.22 -24.63 15.41
N ASN A 124 -19.30 -25.94 15.15
CA ASN A 124 -18.14 -26.79 14.98
C ASN A 124 -17.75 -27.04 13.51
N LEU A 125 -18.55 -26.55 12.54
CA LEU A 125 -18.30 -26.77 11.13
C LEU A 125 -17.07 -25.99 10.66
N VAL A 126 -17.06 -24.68 10.91
CA VAL A 126 -15.92 -23.81 10.62
C VAL A 126 -15.38 -23.28 11.95
N THR A 127 -14.31 -23.88 12.45
CA THR A 127 -13.75 -23.54 13.76
C THR A 127 -12.63 -22.51 13.66
N GLN A 128 -12.49 -21.68 14.69
CA GLN A 128 -11.40 -20.71 14.78
C GLN A 128 -10.02 -21.36 14.62
N THR A 129 -9.81 -22.54 15.18
CA THR A 129 -8.53 -23.24 15.09
C THR A 129 -8.19 -23.63 13.65
N LEU A 130 -9.18 -24.11 12.88
CA LEU A 130 -9.01 -24.46 11.48
C LEU A 130 -8.67 -23.20 10.65
N VAL A 131 -9.45 -22.14 10.82
CA VAL A 131 -9.24 -20.87 10.14
C VAL A 131 -7.88 -20.28 10.49
N ALA A 132 -7.52 -20.25 11.77
CA ALA A 132 -6.21 -19.78 12.21
C ALA A 132 -5.05 -20.58 11.61
N SER A 133 -5.18 -21.91 11.56
CA SER A 133 -4.16 -22.78 10.94
C SER A 133 -4.00 -22.50 9.45
N ALA A 134 -5.09 -22.34 8.72
CA ALA A 134 -5.08 -22.05 7.30
C ALA A 134 -4.48 -20.67 7.01
N ILE A 135 -4.83 -19.62 7.79
CA ILE A 135 -4.27 -18.28 7.67
C ILE A 135 -2.76 -18.28 7.96
N LYS A 136 -2.33 -18.99 9.01
CA LYS A 136 -0.89 -19.14 9.32
C LYS A 136 -0.13 -19.83 8.17
N THR A 137 -0.75 -20.82 7.53
CA THR A 137 -0.18 -21.48 6.36
C THR A 137 -0.05 -20.51 5.17
N SER A 138 -1.09 -19.69 4.95
CA SER A 138 -1.08 -18.66 3.92
C SER A 138 0.04 -17.63 4.16
N SER A 139 0.10 -17.10 5.39
CA SER A 139 1.10 -16.09 5.78
C SER A 139 2.53 -16.59 5.59
N LYS A 140 2.83 -17.84 5.98
CA LYS A 140 4.18 -18.45 5.86
C LYS A 140 4.69 -18.58 4.42
N SER A 141 3.80 -18.55 3.44
CA SER A 141 4.16 -18.60 2.02
C SER A 141 4.35 -17.22 1.40
N LEU A 142 4.01 -16.13 2.11
CA LEU A 142 4.02 -14.77 1.62
C LEU A 142 5.20 -13.96 2.19
N THR A 143 5.68 -12.98 1.41
CA THR A 143 6.61 -11.96 1.89
C THR A 143 5.91 -11.03 2.90
N SER A 144 6.68 -10.23 3.64
CA SER A 144 6.12 -9.26 4.59
C SER A 144 5.19 -8.25 3.90
N THR A 145 5.51 -7.84 2.68
CA THR A 145 4.68 -6.93 1.87
C THR A 145 3.38 -7.61 1.40
N ASP A 146 3.46 -8.84 0.91
CA ASP A 146 2.30 -9.56 0.38
C ASP A 146 1.35 -10.01 1.49
N ALA A 147 1.88 -10.35 2.65
CA ALA A 147 1.10 -10.77 3.82
C ALA A 147 0.21 -9.65 4.39
N THR A 148 0.56 -8.38 4.15
CA THR A 148 -0.28 -7.23 4.50
C THR A 148 -1.21 -6.79 3.37
N ASN A 149 -1.01 -7.30 2.16
CA ASN A 149 -1.85 -7.01 1.00
C ASN A 149 -3.10 -7.91 1.01
N ARG A 150 -4.25 -7.33 1.35
CA ARG A 150 -5.53 -8.06 1.40
C ARG A 150 -5.88 -8.74 0.08
N GLY A 151 -5.54 -8.14 -1.06
CA GLY A 151 -5.79 -8.71 -2.38
C GLY A 151 -5.03 -10.02 -2.65
N ILE A 152 -4.03 -10.34 -1.84
CA ILE A 152 -3.21 -11.55 -1.93
C ILE A 152 -3.54 -12.51 -0.79
N VAL A 153 -3.53 -12.03 0.46
CA VAL A 153 -3.68 -12.88 1.65
C VAL A 153 -5.10 -13.44 1.80
N GLU A 154 -6.14 -12.66 1.49
CA GLU A 154 -7.54 -13.13 1.63
C GLU A 154 -7.88 -14.26 0.66
N PRO A 155 -7.61 -14.17 -0.67
CA PRO A 155 -7.87 -15.28 -1.59
C PRO A 155 -7.05 -16.53 -1.27
N LEU A 156 -5.79 -16.37 -0.87
CA LEU A 156 -4.93 -17.48 -0.50
C LEU A 156 -5.42 -18.16 0.79
N SER A 157 -5.86 -17.38 1.77
CA SER A 157 -6.46 -17.88 3.01
C SER A 157 -7.78 -18.60 2.72
N MET A 158 -8.60 -18.07 1.81
CA MET A 158 -9.83 -18.74 1.36
C MET A 158 -9.53 -20.12 0.77
N GLN A 159 -8.55 -20.24 -0.11
CA GLN A 159 -8.14 -21.51 -0.70
C GLN A 159 -7.63 -22.50 0.36
N ASN A 160 -6.81 -22.05 1.30
CA ASN A 160 -6.27 -22.89 2.35
C ASN A 160 -7.34 -23.32 3.37
N ILE A 161 -8.33 -22.45 3.66
CA ILE A 161 -9.49 -22.82 4.50
C ILE A 161 -10.35 -23.83 3.77
N GLN A 162 -10.66 -23.63 2.48
CA GLN A 162 -11.41 -24.60 1.68
C GLN A 162 -10.71 -25.95 1.68
N LYS A 163 -9.42 -25.98 1.37
CA LYS A 163 -8.62 -27.21 1.38
C LYS A 163 -8.67 -27.93 2.74
N ALA A 164 -8.53 -27.20 3.84
CA ALA A 164 -8.58 -27.78 5.18
C ALA A 164 -9.98 -28.33 5.53
N LEU A 165 -11.05 -27.72 5.01
CA LEU A 165 -12.42 -28.23 5.16
C LEU A 165 -12.66 -29.47 4.30
N ASP A 166 -12.16 -29.48 3.07
CA ASP A 166 -12.25 -30.64 2.16
C ASP A 166 -11.48 -31.85 2.70
N GLU A 167 -10.30 -31.61 3.27
CA GLU A 167 -9.54 -32.67 3.97
C GLU A 167 -10.27 -33.21 5.21
N LYS A 168 -11.02 -32.37 5.92
CA LYS A 168 -11.70 -32.75 7.16
C LYS A 168 -13.04 -33.40 6.94
N TYR A 169 -13.83 -32.94 5.98
CA TYR A 169 -15.23 -33.35 5.80
C TYR A 169 -15.51 -34.01 4.45
N GLY A 170 -14.60 -33.93 3.50
CA GLY A 170 -14.79 -34.30 2.10
C GLY A 170 -15.02 -33.11 1.19
N GLU A 171 -14.79 -33.31 -0.09
CA GLU A 171 -14.96 -32.28 -1.12
C GLU A 171 -16.42 -31.82 -1.21
N ASP A 172 -16.61 -30.53 -1.43
CA ASP A 172 -17.92 -29.90 -1.65
C ASP A 172 -18.94 -30.02 -0.50
N VAL A 173 -18.52 -30.39 0.72
CA VAL A 173 -19.41 -30.44 1.89
C VAL A 173 -19.73 -29.05 2.40
N VAL A 174 -18.69 -28.21 2.52
CA VAL A 174 -18.76 -26.80 2.94
C VAL A 174 -18.04 -25.96 1.92
N ILE A 175 -18.69 -24.93 1.43
CA ILE A 175 -18.15 -24.04 0.40
C ILE A 175 -17.82 -22.70 1.04
N ILE A 176 -16.57 -22.28 0.95
CA ILE A 176 -16.14 -20.94 1.39
C ILE A 176 -16.35 -19.96 0.25
N ASN A 177 -17.18 -18.95 0.49
CA ASN A 177 -17.50 -17.93 -0.49
C ASN A 177 -16.54 -16.72 -0.40
N LYS A 178 -16.15 -16.35 0.83
CA LYS A 178 -15.31 -15.18 1.05
C LYS A 178 -14.59 -15.28 2.40
N VAL A 179 -13.39 -14.71 2.44
CA VAL A 179 -12.64 -14.42 3.65
C VAL A 179 -12.32 -12.94 3.67
N VAL A 180 -12.56 -12.28 4.78
CA VAL A 180 -12.25 -10.87 4.99
C VAL A 180 -11.41 -10.74 6.26
N ILE A 181 -10.32 -10.00 6.17
CA ILE A 181 -9.42 -9.70 7.29
C ILE A 181 -9.54 -8.20 7.57
N ALA A 182 -10.05 -7.83 8.76
CA ALA A 182 -10.29 -6.43 9.09
C ALA A 182 -9.00 -5.67 9.30
N ASN A 183 -8.07 -6.23 10.08
CA ASN A 183 -6.80 -5.59 10.42
C ASN A 183 -5.63 -6.56 10.27
N THR A 184 -4.50 -6.01 9.84
CA THR A 184 -3.22 -6.71 9.78
C THR A 184 -2.13 -5.73 10.18
N ASP A 185 -1.28 -6.13 11.11
CA ASP A 185 -0.14 -5.31 11.52
C ASP A 185 1.03 -6.20 11.94
N PHE A 186 2.22 -5.61 11.96
CA PHE A 186 3.43 -6.28 12.41
C PHE A 186 3.61 -6.12 13.91
N GLU A 187 4.53 -6.91 14.47
CA GLU A 187 4.97 -6.72 15.84
C GLU A 187 5.64 -5.34 15.99
N ASP A 188 5.44 -4.70 17.15
CA ASP A 188 5.93 -3.35 17.43
C ASP A 188 7.44 -3.18 17.21
N SER A 189 8.23 -4.19 17.54
CA SER A 189 9.67 -4.22 17.33
C SER A 189 10.06 -4.13 15.85
N TYR A 190 9.31 -4.78 14.98
CA TYR A 190 9.51 -4.72 13.54
C TYR A 190 9.08 -3.36 12.98
N ASN A 191 7.94 -2.85 13.42
CA ASN A 191 7.46 -1.52 13.03
C ASN A 191 8.46 -0.42 13.40
N GLN A 192 9.08 -0.49 14.59
CA GLN A 192 10.14 0.42 14.99
C GLN A 192 11.37 0.31 14.08
N ALA A 193 11.85 -0.91 13.80
CA ALA A 193 13.00 -1.11 12.93
C ALA A 193 12.76 -0.58 11.50
N ILE A 194 11.55 -0.75 10.97
CA ILE A 194 11.16 -0.18 9.67
C ILE A 194 11.12 1.34 9.73
N ALA A 195 10.54 1.94 10.78
CA ALA A 195 10.48 3.38 10.95
C ALA A 195 11.90 3.99 11.08
N GLU A 196 12.81 3.36 11.84
CA GLU A 196 14.21 3.78 11.94
C GLU A 196 14.93 3.69 10.59
N LYS A 197 14.74 2.59 9.85
CA LYS A 197 15.31 2.42 8.52
C LYS A 197 14.83 3.49 7.54
N GLN A 198 13.52 3.76 7.54
CA GLN A 198 12.94 4.81 6.68
C GLN A 198 13.48 6.19 7.05
N THR A 199 13.57 6.49 8.34
CA THR A 199 14.14 7.76 8.83
C THR A 199 15.60 7.92 8.40
N ALA A 200 16.40 6.87 8.54
CA ALA A 200 17.81 6.88 8.11
C ALA A 200 17.94 7.04 6.59
N GLN A 201 17.07 6.41 5.82
CA GLN A 201 17.06 6.54 4.36
C GLN A 201 16.68 7.94 3.92
N LEU A 202 15.64 8.54 4.50
CA LEU A 202 15.25 9.92 4.23
C LEU A 202 16.35 10.90 4.60
N ALA A 203 17.04 10.71 5.74
CA ALA A 203 18.18 11.53 6.13
C ALA A 203 19.34 11.43 5.13
N TYR A 204 19.62 10.23 4.64
CA TYR A 204 20.64 10.01 3.61
C TYR A 204 20.28 10.70 2.29
N GLU A 205 19.04 10.57 1.83
CA GLU A 205 18.55 11.24 0.62
C GLU A 205 18.61 12.77 0.76
N GLN A 206 18.20 13.31 1.91
CA GLN A 206 18.30 14.74 2.21
C GLN A 206 19.75 15.23 2.15
N GLN A 207 20.67 14.46 2.74
CA GLN A 207 22.09 14.80 2.71
C GLN A 207 22.67 14.76 1.28
N GLN A 208 22.26 13.79 0.46
CA GLN A 208 22.64 13.77 -0.96
C GLN A 208 22.14 15.00 -1.71
N ILE A 209 20.87 15.36 -1.53
CA ILE A 209 20.28 16.57 -2.15
C ILE A 209 21.01 17.83 -1.68
N GLU A 210 21.33 17.92 -0.39
CA GLU A 210 22.07 19.07 0.15
C GLU A 210 23.50 19.16 -0.42
N ASN A 211 24.19 18.03 -0.50
CA ASN A 211 25.52 17.97 -1.11
C ASN A 211 25.47 18.34 -2.60
N GLN A 212 24.48 17.86 -3.34
CA GLN A 212 24.28 18.22 -4.73
C GLN A 212 24.03 19.72 -4.90
N LYS A 213 23.18 20.33 -4.06
CA LYS A 213 22.94 21.78 -4.06
C LYS A 213 24.21 22.57 -3.75
N LYS A 214 25.06 22.10 -2.82
CA LYS A 214 26.35 22.76 -2.53
C LYS A 214 27.30 22.72 -3.71
N ILE A 215 27.34 21.58 -4.43
CA ILE A 215 28.15 21.45 -5.64
C ILE A 215 27.63 22.41 -6.73
N GLU A 216 26.33 22.39 -7.00
CA GLU A 216 25.70 23.26 -8.00
C GLU A 216 25.90 24.76 -7.67
N ALA A 217 25.78 25.13 -6.39
CA ALA A 217 26.04 26.50 -5.95
C ALA A 217 27.50 26.89 -6.17
N ALA A 218 28.46 26.01 -5.82
CA ALA A 218 29.88 26.26 -6.03
C ALA A 218 30.23 26.36 -7.53
N GLU A 219 29.65 25.51 -8.37
CA GLU A 219 29.82 25.60 -9.83
C GLU A 219 29.22 26.88 -10.41
N ALA A 220 28.02 27.27 -9.93
CA ALA A 220 27.39 28.51 -10.33
C ALA A 220 28.25 29.75 -9.94
N ASP A 221 28.75 29.78 -8.70
CA ASP A 221 29.64 30.86 -8.24
C ASP A 221 30.94 30.91 -9.01
N ALA A 222 31.55 29.76 -9.32
CA ALA A 222 32.74 29.68 -10.15
C ALA A 222 32.47 30.22 -11.57
N LYS A 223 31.33 29.84 -12.15
CA LYS A 223 30.91 30.32 -13.48
C LYS A 223 30.63 31.82 -13.49
N VAL A 224 29.98 32.36 -12.46
CA VAL A 224 29.74 33.80 -12.30
C VAL A 224 31.07 34.56 -12.24
N LYS A 225 32.02 34.12 -11.41
CA LYS A 225 33.36 34.73 -11.30
C LYS A 225 34.11 34.69 -12.62
N THR A 226 34.06 33.55 -13.34
CA THR A 226 34.71 33.40 -14.64
C THR A 226 34.08 34.32 -15.67
N THR A 227 32.75 34.42 -15.73
CA THR A 227 32.02 35.29 -16.65
C THR A 227 32.27 36.76 -16.34
N GLN A 228 32.35 37.15 -15.07
CA GLN A 228 32.67 38.49 -14.64
C GLN A 228 34.10 38.87 -15.03
N ALA A 229 35.09 38.02 -14.73
CA ALA A 229 36.47 38.25 -15.13
C ALA A 229 36.64 38.36 -16.64
N GLN A 230 35.93 37.52 -17.40
CA GLN A 230 35.92 37.62 -18.87
C GLN A 230 35.30 38.94 -19.33
N GLY A 231 34.18 39.35 -18.74
CA GLY A 231 33.52 40.62 -19.06
C GLY A 231 34.40 41.85 -18.74
N GLU A 232 35.13 41.83 -17.62
CA GLU A 232 36.12 42.87 -17.26
C GLU A 232 37.29 42.90 -18.23
N ALA A 233 37.82 41.74 -18.63
CA ALA A 233 38.88 41.63 -19.61
C ALA A 233 38.42 42.16 -21.00
N ASP A 234 37.25 41.73 -21.44
CA ASP A 234 36.66 42.18 -22.70
C ASP A 234 36.39 43.70 -22.70
N ALA A 235 35.88 44.25 -21.60
CA ALA A 235 35.67 45.69 -21.42
C ALA A 235 37.01 46.46 -21.46
N ALA A 236 38.07 45.93 -20.83
CA ALA A 236 39.39 46.52 -20.86
C ALA A 236 39.99 46.55 -22.30
N VAL A 237 39.82 45.43 -23.03
CA VAL A 237 40.26 45.34 -24.44
C VAL A 237 39.47 46.32 -25.31
N ILE A 238 38.16 46.43 -25.18
CA ILE A 238 37.32 47.36 -25.95
C ILE A 238 37.73 48.82 -25.65
N LYS A 239 37.99 49.14 -24.37
CA LYS A 239 38.44 50.43 -23.94
C LYS A 239 39.81 50.78 -24.55
N ALA A 240 40.78 49.87 -24.44
CA ALA A 240 42.12 50.04 -24.99
C ALA A 240 42.07 50.18 -26.52
N GLN A 241 41.23 49.39 -27.21
CA GLN A 241 41.01 49.50 -28.65
C GLN A 241 40.40 50.87 -29.03
N GLY A 242 39.40 51.34 -28.29
CA GLY A 242 38.77 52.61 -28.46
C GLY A 242 39.77 53.81 -28.29
N GLU A 243 40.63 53.73 -27.25
CA GLU A 243 41.69 54.70 -27.02
C GLU A 243 42.74 54.67 -28.15
N ALA A 244 43.14 53.51 -28.64
CA ALA A 244 44.05 53.33 -29.73
C ALA A 244 43.47 53.90 -31.05
N ASP A 245 42.20 53.61 -31.33
CA ASP A 245 41.51 54.15 -32.52
C ASP A 245 41.33 55.67 -32.44
N ALA A 246 40.99 56.20 -31.25
CA ALA A 246 40.93 57.67 -31.03
C ALA A 246 42.28 58.29 -31.19
N ASN A 247 43.36 57.73 -30.66
CA ASN A 247 44.74 58.25 -30.84
C ASN A 247 45.16 58.16 -32.29
N LYS A 248 44.81 57.12 -33.02
CA LYS A 248 45.10 57.01 -34.45
C LYS A 248 44.37 58.10 -35.26
N LEU A 249 43.08 58.34 -35.04
CA LEU A 249 42.28 59.36 -35.63
C LEU A 249 42.86 60.76 -35.32
N LEU A 250 43.29 60.98 -34.07
CA LEU A 250 43.96 62.23 -33.66
C LEU A 250 45.26 62.45 -34.42
N ASN A 251 46.09 61.41 -34.51
CA ASN A 251 47.37 61.45 -35.20
C ASN A 251 47.16 61.68 -36.71
N ASP A 252 46.20 61.04 -37.33
CA ASP A 252 45.85 61.23 -38.74
C ASP A 252 45.26 62.64 -39.04
N SER A 253 44.63 63.26 -38.05
CA SER A 253 44.04 64.61 -38.16
C SER A 253 45.03 65.71 -37.80
N LEU A 254 46.13 65.46 -37.11
CA LEU A 254 47.13 66.42 -36.68
C LEU A 254 48.06 66.80 -37.86
N THR A 255 47.71 67.87 -38.56
CA THR A 255 48.58 68.47 -39.52
C THR A 255 49.57 69.39 -38.78
N ASN A 256 50.82 69.59 -39.32
CA ASN A 256 51.82 70.44 -38.71
C ASN A 256 51.29 71.83 -38.31
N LYS A 257 50.32 72.37 -39.05
CA LYS A 257 49.65 73.65 -38.71
C LYS A 257 48.79 73.53 -37.44
N ILE A 258 48.07 72.43 -37.22
CA ILE A 258 47.25 72.23 -36.05
C ILE A 258 48.14 72.01 -34.82
N LEU A 259 49.23 71.30 -34.95
CA LEU A 259 50.23 71.15 -33.88
C LEU A 259 50.82 72.46 -33.45
N GLN A 260 51.15 73.31 -34.41
CA GLN A 260 51.62 74.65 -34.13
C GLN A 260 50.57 75.57 -33.47
N GLN A 261 49.32 75.44 -33.86
CA GLN A 261 48.22 76.21 -33.26
C GLN A 261 47.95 75.69 -31.80
N MET A 262 47.93 74.39 -31.53
CA MET A 262 47.78 73.83 -30.20
C MET A 262 48.97 74.14 -29.30
N TYR A 263 50.19 74.20 -29.86
CA TYR A 263 51.37 74.62 -29.15
C TYR A 263 51.27 76.08 -28.72
N LEU A 264 50.84 76.96 -29.66
CA LEU A 264 50.64 78.37 -29.39
C LEU A 264 49.50 78.68 -28.42
N GLU A 265 48.42 77.83 -28.42
CA GLU A 265 47.25 77.94 -27.51
C GLU A 265 47.57 77.55 -26.10
N LYS A 266 48.45 76.56 -25.90
CA LYS A 266 48.93 76.10 -24.60
C LYS A 266 50.19 76.76 -24.10
N TRP A 267 50.84 77.61 -24.96
CA TRP A 267 52.05 78.30 -24.57
C TRP A 267 51.72 79.50 -23.67
N ASP A 268 52.29 79.48 -22.47
CA ASP A 268 52.12 80.48 -21.42
C ASP A 268 52.90 81.77 -21.67
N GLY A 269 53.52 81.94 -22.90
CA GLY A 269 54.28 83.08 -23.27
C GLY A 269 55.70 83.17 -22.69
N ALA A 270 56.10 82.13 -21.93
CA ALA A 270 57.44 82.09 -21.36
C ALA A 270 58.40 81.30 -22.26
N LEU A 271 59.44 81.95 -22.75
CA LEU A 271 60.53 81.27 -23.47
C LEU A 271 61.28 80.36 -22.48
N PRO A 272 61.52 79.09 -22.88
CA PRO A 272 62.32 78.22 -22.02
C PRO A 272 63.67 78.85 -21.78
N LYS A 273 64.01 79.12 -20.51
CA LYS A 273 65.33 79.61 -20.13
C LYS A 273 66.33 78.47 -20.27
N VAL A 274 66.77 78.25 -21.51
CA VAL A 274 67.95 77.44 -21.75
C VAL A 274 69.16 78.37 -21.73
N SER A 275 69.87 78.31 -20.63
CA SER A 275 71.16 78.97 -20.51
C SER A 275 72.20 78.10 -21.21
N LEU A 276 72.45 78.35 -22.45
CA LEU A 276 73.59 77.75 -23.15
C LEU A 276 74.80 78.65 -22.94
N SER A 277 75.78 78.14 -22.26
CA SER A 277 77.08 78.72 -22.15
C SER A 277 77.85 78.40 -23.43
N ASP A 278 78.11 79.50 -24.13
CA ASP A 278 79.14 79.68 -25.16
C ASP A 278 79.17 78.73 -26.38
N GLY A 279 78.56 79.18 -27.43
CA GLY A 279 79.10 79.01 -28.79
C GLY A 279 78.78 77.70 -29.53
N THR A 280 77.67 77.11 -29.41
CA THR A 280 77.24 76.07 -30.33
C THR A 280 75.73 76.14 -30.57
N ASP A 281 75.32 76.29 -31.83
CA ASP A 281 73.91 76.12 -32.27
C ASP A 281 73.46 74.70 -31.99
N THR A 282 72.77 74.50 -30.87
CA THR A 282 72.15 73.23 -30.58
C THR A 282 70.68 73.33 -30.88
N ILE A 283 70.28 72.84 -32.02
CA ILE A 283 68.88 72.51 -32.33
C ILE A 283 68.52 71.33 -31.44
N VAL A 284 67.72 71.57 -30.43
CA VAL A 284 67.15 70.49 -29.68
C VAL A 284 66.13 69.80 -30.57
N ASP A 285 66.52 68.68 -31.15
CA ASP A 285 65.60 67.76 -31.84
C ASP A 285 64.72 67.05 -30.79
N ILE A 286 63.46 67.41 -30.74
CA ILE A 286 62.47 66.81 -29.84
C ILE A 286 62.02 65.40 -30.35
N GLY A 287 62.77 64.82 -31.32
CA GLY A 287 62.41 63.59 -32.00
C GLY A 287 62.70 62.25 -31.28
N ASP A 288 63.39 62.30 -30.13
CA ASP A 288 63.79 61.01 -29.51
C ASP A 288 63.40 60.87 -28.04
N LEU A 289 62.08 60.92 -27.77
CA LEU A 289 61.51 60.50 -26.52
C LEU A 289 60.87 59.11 -26.61
N SER A 290 61.26 58.29 -27.60
CA SER A 290 60.70 56.96 -27.78
C SER A 290 61.61 55.79 -27.37
N SER A 291 62.63 56.06 -26.53
CA SER A 291 63.41 54.91 -26.04
C SER A 291 63.72 55.01 -24.55
N THR A 292 63.32 53.95 -23.89
CA THR A 292 63.73 53.44 -22.59
C THR A 292 62.76 53.60 -21.44
N THR A 293 61.91 52.59 -21.32
CA THR A 293 61.68 51.99 -19.98
C THR A 293 61.75 50.47 -20.14
N GLU A 294 62.93 49.94 -20.02
CA GLU A 294 63.11 48.54 -19.63
C GLU A 294 62.55 48.35 -18.24
N VAL A 295 61.45 47.57 -18.17
CA VAL A 295 61.00 47.04 -16.89
C VAL A 295 61.77 45.77 -16.64
N GLN A 296 62.74 45.85 -15.74
CA GLN A 296 63.37 44.68 -15.15
C GLN A 296 62.27 43.81 -14.41
N SER A 297 62.11 42.61 -14.88
CA SER A 297 61.49 41.53 -14.13
C SER A 297 62.41 41.08 -13.01
N ASN A 298 62.00 41.17 -11.77
CA ASN A 298 62.55 40.34 -10.70
C ASN A 298 61.44 39.54 -10.07
N GLU A 299 61.65 38.19 -10.16
CA GLU A 299 61.23 37.06 -9.37
C GLU A 299 59.84 37.04 -8.72
#